data_9d9f41295a87cd338096ac0241df394d
#
_entry.id   9d9f41295a87cd338096ac0241df394d
#
_cell.length_a   1.000
_cell.length_b   1.000
_cell.length_c   1.000
_cell.angle_alpha   90.00
_cell.angle_beta   90.00
_cell.angle_gamma   90.00
#
_symmetry.space_group_name_H-M   'P 1'
#
loop_
_entity.id
_entity.type
_entity.pdbx_description
1 polymer ?
#
loop_
_entity_poly.entity_id
_entity_poly.type
_entity_poly.pdbx_seq_one_letter_code
_entity_poly.pdbx_strand_id
1 'polypeptide(L)'
;MVRPMYAWLLALVFVICSGIVGFYVGALRVAVTTIALLVTLFFLKPLGALCAKVLPMVGVSHPVLLAVLGPLLCFVVLLVVAKVSAQTLHKQLDNFFKYKASDTQRLLFERMNQRTGPCVGVLNGTLYTLLISILATGVGYASVQFSRGAERDSFVLRGLNRLAMDVESSGLSKAVGAYVPATPVYYDITDIAAEWFHQPLVQGRLGAYPPLLPMTDRKEFEELGNDVKVQEDRKSVV
;
A
#
# COMPACT_ATOMS: atom_id res chain seq x y z
N MET A 1 -14.60 22.18 7.63
CA MET A 1 -13.62 21.25 8.25
C MET A 1 -14.24 19.86 8.23
N VAL A 2 -13.85 19.00 7.29
CA VAL A 2 -14.37 17.62 7.20
C VAL A 2 -13.70 16.85 8.34
N ARG A 3 -14.50 16.27 9.25
CA ARG A 3 -13.94 15.43 10.33
C ARG A 3 -13.48 14.11 9.70
N PRO A 4 -12.27 13.62 9.98
CA PRO A 4 -11.71 12.37 9.43
C PRO A 4 -12.42 11.15 10.05
N MET A 5 -13.71 10.98 9.73
CA MET A 5 -14.55 10.00 10.41
C MET A 5 -14.45 8.62 9.78
N TYR A 6 -14.29 8.56 8.45
CA TYR A 6 -14.25 7.28 7.75
C TYR A 6 -12.96 6.51 7.95
N ALA A 7 -11.80 7.20 7.95
CA ALA A 7 -10.50 6.56 8.18
C ALA A 7 -10.44 5.92 9.59
N TRP A 8 -10.90 6.62 10.62
CA TRP A 8 -10.94 6.10 11.98
C TRP A 8 -11.96 4.98 12.18
N LEU A 9 -13.14 5.09 11.54
CA LEU A 9 -14.14 4.03 11.59
C LEU A 9 -13.62 2.76 10.91
N LEU A 10 -12.99 2.90 9.77
CA LEU A 10 -12.36 1.78 9.05
C LEU A 10 -11.25 1.15 9.89
N ALA A 11 -10.40 1.96 10.51
CA ALA A 11 -9.36 1.50 11.44
C ALA A 11 -9.95 0.68 12.60
N LEU A 12 -11.01 1.19 13.22
CA LEU A 12 -11.71 0.51 14.31
C LEU A 12 -12.26 -0.84 13.88
N VAL A 13 -12.90 -0.90 12.71
CA VAL A 13 -13.43 -2.15 12.14
C VAL A 13 -12.31 -3.16 11.91
N PHE A 14 -11.20 -2.74 11.30
CA PHE A 14 -10.04 -3.63 11.09
C PHE A 14 -9.45 -4.16 12.38
N VAL A 15 -9.30 -3.30 13.39
CA VAL A 15 -8.76 -3.68 14.70
C VAL A 15 -9.67 -4.68 15.40
N ILE A 16 -10.98 -4.41 15.43
CA ILE A 16 -11.97 -5.30 16.06
C ILE A 16 -12.02 -6.65 15.33
N CYS A 17 -12.16 -6.62 13.99
CA CYS A 17 -12.21 -7.86 13.18
C CYS A 17 -10.93 -8.68 13.35
N SER A 18 -9.77 -8.05 13.33
CA SER A 18 -8.49 -8.73 13.53
C SER A 18 -8.34 -9.29 14.93
N GLY A 19 -8.85 -8.60 15.96
CA GLY A 19 -8.90 -9.11 17.32
C GLY A 19 -9.78 -10.36 17.45
N ILE A 20 -10.96 -10.33 16.85
CA ILE A 20 -11.88 -11.49 16.81
C ILE A 20 -11.23 -12.66 16.06
N VAL A 21 -10.67 -12.41 14.88
CA VAL A 21 -9.94 -13.43 14.10
C VAL A 21 -8.76 -13.99 14.92
N GLY A 22 -8.04 -13.14 15.64
CA GLY A 22 -6.95 -13.54 16.54
C GLY A 22 -7.39 -14.52 17.60
N PHE A 23 -8.58 -14.33 18.17
CA PHE A 23 -9.15 -15.27 19.15
C PHE A 23 -9.43 -16.66 18.56
N TYR A 24 -10.05 -16.70 17.36
CA TYR A 24 -10.41 -17.98 16.72
C TYR A 24 -9.21 -18.68 16.08
N VAL A 25 -8.28 -17.95 15.51
CA VAL A 25 -7.13 -18.51 14.79
C VAL A 25 -5.97 -18.86 15.74
N GLY A 26 -5.89 -18.16 16.86
CA GLY A 26 -4.84 -18.28 17.86
C GLY A 26 -3.62 -17.40 17.61
N ALA A 27 -2.94 -17.03 18.69
CA ALA A 27 -1.82 -16.09 18.68
C ALA A 27 -0.69 -16.49 17.74
N LEU A 28 -0.36 -17.78 17.69
CA LEU A 28 0.78 -18.27 16.90
C LEU A 28 0.63 -17.96 15.41
N ARG A 29 -0.52 -18.29 14.82
CA ARG A 29 -0.78 -18.04 13.39
C ARG A 29 -0.83 -16.55 13.07
N VAL A 30 -1.44 -15.77 13.97
CA VAL A 30 -1.53 -14.32 13.81
C VAL A 30 -0.15 -13.68 13.99
N ALA A 31 0.69 -14.15 14.92
CA ALA A 31 2.04 -13.64 15.11
C ALA A 31 2.91 -13.81 13.86
N VAL A 32 2.84 -14.95 13.18
CA VAL A 32 3.56 -15.15 11.91
C VAL A 32 3.09 -14.14 10.85
N THR A 33 1.78 -13.90 10.77
CA THR A 33 1.23 -12.89 9.86
C THR A 33 1.68 -11.48 10.25
N THR A 34 1.73 -11.17 11.55
CA THR A 34 2.21 -9.88 12.06
C THR A 34 3.67 -9.65 11.69
N ILE A 35 4.53 -10.66 11.85
CA ILE A 35 5.95 -10.60 11.45
C ILE A 35 6.05 -10.34 9.94
N ALA A 36 5.25 -11.04 9.12
CA ALA A 36 5.25 -10.82 7.68
C ALA A 36 4.81 -9.41 7.30
N LEU A 37 3.81 -8.85 7.97
CA LEU A 37 3.38 -7.47 7.78
C LEU A 37 4.48 -6.47 8.16
N LEU A 38 5.18 -6.70 9.27
CA LEU A 38 6.33 -5.88 9.67
C LEU A 38 7.46 -5.97 8.64
N VAL A 39 7.80 -7.16 8.18
CA VAL A 39 8.79 -7.36 7.10
C VAL A 39 8.35 -6.61 5.84
N THR A 40 7.07 -6.70 5.48
CA THR A 40 6.53 -5.97 4.32
C THR A 40 6.69 -4.46 4.49
N LEU A 41 6.35 -3.90 5.65
CA LEU A 41 6.49 -2.47 5.91
C LEU A 41 7.95 -2.01 5.77
N PHE A 42 8.91 -2.74 6.36
CA PHE A 42 10.31 -2.35 6.30
C PHE A 42 10.93 -2.53 4.91
N PHE A 43 10.56 -3.59 4.22
CA PHE A 43 11.17 -3.99 2.95
C PHE A 43 10.31 -3.67 1.72
N LEU A 44 9.20 -2.95 1.87
CA LEU A 44 8.28 -2.65 0.77
C LEU A 44 8.98 -1.96 -0.41
N LYS A 45 9.85 -0.97 -0.13
CA LYS A 45 10.60 -0.25 -1.17
C LYS A 45 11.59 -1.15 -1.92
N PRO A 46 12.57 -1.82 -1.28
CA PRO A 46 13.55 -2.64 -1.99
C PRO A 46 12.92 -3.86 -2.65
N LEU A 47 12.01 -4.56 -1.98
CA LEU A 47 11.35 -5.74 -2.54
C LEU A 47 10.33 -5.37 -3.62
N GLY A 48 9.62 -4.26 -3.48
CA GLY A 48 8.75 -3.72 -4.51
C GLY A 48 9.49 -3.41 -5.80
N ALA A 49 10.70 -2.82 -5.70
CA ALA A 49 11.56 -2.58 -6.85
C ALA A 49 12.04 -3.88 -7.53
N LEU A 50 12.31 -4.93 -6.74
CA LEU A 50 12.64 -6.26 -7.30
C LEU A 50 11.43 -6.88 -8.02
N CYS A 51 10.25 -6.82 -7.42
CA CYS A 51 9.01 -7.30 -8.05
C CYS A 51 8.69 -6.52 -9.33
N ALA A 52 8.94 -5.21 -9.35
CA ALA A 52 8.75 -4.38 -10.54
C ALA A 52 9.64 -4.81 -11.71
N LYS A 53 10.83 -5.39 -11.46
CA LYS A 53 11.70 -5.95 -12.53
C LYS A 53 11.16 -7.23 -13.16
N VAL A 54 10.30 -7.95 -12.47
CA VAL A 54 9.67 -9.18 -12.96
C VAL A 54 8.44 -8.90 -13.82
N LEU A 55 7.73 -7.80 -13.54
CA LEU A 55 6.49 -7.42 -14.23
C LEU A 55 6.64 -7.24 -15.76
N PRO A 56 7.74 -6.69 -16.30
CA PRO A 56 7.94 -6.61 -17.75
C PRO A 56 7.98 -7.98 -18.45
N MET A 57 8.40 -9.05 -17.74
CA MET A 57 8.38 -10.41 -18.27
C MET A 57 6.95 -10.95 -18.50
N VAL A 58 5.97 -10.36 -17.82
CA VAL A 58 4.53 -10.68 -17.94
C VAL A 58 3.82 -9.72 -18.91
N GLY A 59 4.57 -8.81 -19.57
CA GLY A 59 4.04 -7.88 -20.57
C GLY A 59 3.58 -6.52 -19.99
N VAL A 60 3.84 -6.23 -18.72
CA VAL A 60 3.54 -4.93 -18.11
C VAL A 60 4.78 -4.04 -18.21
N SER A 61 4.79 -3.13 -19.19
CA SER A 61 5.93 -2.23 -19.44
C SER A 61 5.67 -0.77 -19.02
N HIS A 62 4.41 -0.42 -18.71
CA HIS A 62 4.05 0.96 -18.38
C HIS A 62 4.64 1.39 -17.02
N PRO A 63 5.43 2.49 -16.94
CA PRO A 63 6.18 2.89 -15.74
C PRO A 63 5.28 3.15 -14.52
N VAL A 64 4.11 3.76 -14.71
CA VAL A 64 3.14 4.00 -13.62
C VAL A 64 2.58 2.68 -13.08
N LEU A 65 2.26 1.72 -13.96
CA LEU A 65 1.79 0.40 -13.53
C LEU A 65 2.89 -0.37 -12.78
N LEU A 66 4.14 -0.27 -13.20
CA LEU A 66 5.27 -0.89 -12.52
C LEU A 66 5.47 -0.33 -11.10
N ALA A 67 5.32 0.99 -10.95
CA ALA A 67 5.46 1.66 -9.66
C ALA A 67 4.38 1.24 -8.64
N VAL A 68 3.16 0.97 -9.08
CA VAL A 68 2.03 0.58 -8.23
C VAL A 68 1.96 -0.95 -8.06
N LEU A 69 2.06 -1.70 -9.15
CA LEU A 69 1.91 -3.16 -9.13
C LEU A 69 3.12 -3.86 -8.50
N GLY A 70 4.32 -3.29 -8.58
CA GLY A 70 5.51 -3.87 -7.95
C GLY A 70 5.36 -4.05 -6.43
N PRO A 71 5.10 -3.00 -5.66
CA PRO A 71 4.82 -3.10 -4.23
C PRO A 71 3.60 -3.95 -3.90
N LEU A 72 2.53 -3.85 -4.68
CA LEU A 72 1.32 -4.64 -4.48
C LEU A 72 1.57 -6.14 -4.64
N LEU A 73 2.27 -6.53 -5.69
CA LEU A 73 2.65 -7.92 -5.95
C LEU A 73 3.56 -8.47 -4.84
N CYS A 74 4.54 -7.67 -4.41
CA CYS A 74 5.40 -8.00 -3.28
C CYS A 74 4.58 -8.25 -2.01
N PHE A 75 3.63 -7.38 -1.71
CA PHE A 75 2.73 -7.53 -0.57
C PHE A 75 1.92 -8.83 -0.63
N VAL A 76 1.31 -9.12 -1.76
CA VAL A 76 0.52 -10.36 -1.96
C VAL A 76 1.40 -11.61 -1.80
N VAL A 77 2.58 -11.63 -2.41
CA VAL A 77 3.51 -12.76 -2.31
C VAL A 77 3.94 -12.99 -0.86
N LEU A 78 4.33 -11.94 -0.14
CA LEU A 78 4.72 -12.04 1.27
C LEU A 78 3.58 -12.53 2.16
N LEU A 79 2.34 -12.08 1.92
CA LEU A 79 1.17 -12.58 2.65
C LEU A 79 0.90 -14.06 2.37
N VAL A 80 1.03 -14.51 1.13
CA VAL A 80 0.86 -15.93 0.78
C VAL A 80 1.93 -16.77 1.46
N VAL A 81 3.20 -16.36 1.38
CA VAL A 81 4.31 -17.04 2.05
C VAL A 81 4.08 -17.10 3.55
N ALA A 82 3.65 -15.99 4.17
CA ALA A 82 3.34 -15.95 5.59
C ALA A 82 2.21 -16.91 5.98
N LYS A 83 1.12 -16.96 5.21
CA LYS A 83 0.00 -17.90 5.46
C LYS A 83 0.45 -19.36 5.37
N VAL A 84 1.22 -19.71 4.34
CA VAL A 84 1.76 -21.06 4.19
C VAL A 84 2.69 -21.41 5.33
N SER A 85 3.61 -20.51 5.68
CA SER A 85 4.53 -20.70 6.82
C SER A 85 3.79 -20.83 8.15
N ALA A 86 2.76 -20.02 8.38
CA ALA A 86 1.93 -20.10 9.58
C ALA A 86 1.20 -21.43 9.70
N GLN A 87 0.68 -21.95 8.59
CA GLN A 87 0.00 -23.25 8.57
C GLN A 87 0.97 -24.41 8.83
N THR A 88 2.15 -24.37 8.20
CA THR A 88 3.19 -25.41 8.39
C THR A 88 3.71 -25.42 9.82
N LEU A 89 4.00 -24.24 10.36
CA LEU A 89 4.46 -24.09 11.75
C LEU A 89 3.40 -24.59 12.75
N HIS A 90 2.15 -24.23 12.52
CA HIS A 90 1.06 -24.70 13.38
C HIS A 90 0.90 -26.23 13.34
N LYS A 91 0.96 -26.85 12.18
CA LYS A 91 0.91 -28.31 12.06
C LYS A 91 2.07 -29.00 12.77
N GLN A 92 3.28 -28.44 12.66
CA GLN A 92 4.45 -29.00 13.36
C GLN A 92 4.30 -28.91 14.87
N LEU A 93 3.82 -27.77 15.39
CA LEU A 93 3.58 -27.58 16.81
C LEU A 93 2.44 -28.46 17.33
N ASP A 94 1.36 -28.56 16.57
CA ASP A 94 0.24 -29.43 16.93
C ASP A 94 0.67 -30.91 17.05
N ASN A 95 1.46 -31.38 16.07
CA ASN A 95 2.06 -32.70 16.12
C ASN A 95 3.01 -32.89 17.35
N PHE A 96 3.82 -31.87 17.63
CA PHE A 96 4.71 -31.93 18.80
C PHE A 96 3.93 -32.07 20.11
N PHE A 97 2.90 -31.21 20.30
CA PHE A 97 2.09 -31.28 21.51
C PHE A 97 1.22 -32.53 21.58
N LYS A 98 0.81 -33.10 20.45
CA LYS A 98 0.01 -34.33 20.40
C LYS A 98 0.80 -35.58 20.79
N TYR A 99 2.09 -35.65 20.40
CA TYR A 99 2.87 -36.86 20.53
C TYR A 99 4.01 -36.80 21.57
N LYS A 100 4.46 -35.61 21.95
CA LYS A 100 5.65 -35.43 22.80
C LYS A 100 5.40 -34.66 24.11
N ALA A 101 4.29 -33.92 24.20
CA ALA A 101 3.99 -33.11 25.38
C ALA A 101 3.00 -33.81 26.31
N SER A 102 3.04 -33.45 27.60
CA SER A 102 2.04 -33.91 28.58
C SER A 102 0.71 -33.21 28.36
N ASP A 103 -0.40 -33.84 28.79
CA ASP A 103 -1.74 -33.28 28.64
C ASP A 103 -1.88 -31.87 29.25
N THR A 104 -1.22 -31.66 30.40
CA THR A 104 -1.21 -30.33 31.06
C THR A 104 -0.51 -29.27 30.23
N GLN A 105 0.60 -29.59 29.60
CA GLN A 105 1.32 -28.66 28.70
C GLN A 105 0.51 -28.33 27.46
N ARG A 106 -0.17 -29.31 26.88
CA ARG A 106 -1.05 -29.14 25.76
C ARG A 106 -2.20 -28.18 26.08
N LEU A 107 -2.91 -28.42 27.19
CA LEU A 107 -4.02 -27.56 27.63
C LEU A 107 -3.56 -26.13 27.94
N LEU A 108 -2.38 -25.99 28.55
CA LEU A 108 -1.80 -24.69 28.86
C LEU A 108 -1.50 -23.92 27.55
N PHE A 109 -0.86 -24.57 26.57
CA PHE A 109 -0.56 -23.99 25.26
C PHE A 109 -1.83 -23.56 24.54
N GLU A 110 -2.84 -24.41 24.46
CA GLU A 110 -4.11 -24.09 23.80
C GLU A 110 -4.79 -22.86 24.44
N ARG A 111 -4.87 -22.83 25.78
CA ARG A 111 -5.44 -21.70 26.51
C ARG A 111 -4.64 -20.41 26.34
N MET A 112 -3.33 -20.46 26.40
CA MET A 112 -2.47 -19.29 26.20
C MET A 112 -2.60 -18.79 24.76
N ASN A 113 -2.54 -19.69 23.78
CA ASN A 113 -2.65 -19.33 22.35
C ASN A 113 -3.97 -18.64 22.02
N GLN A 114 -5.09 -19.09 22.60
CA GLN A 114 -6.38 -18.45 22.45
C GLN A 114 -6.48 -17.10 23.18
N ARG A 115 -6.00 -17.02 24.43
CA ARG A 115 -6.09 -15.79 25.24
C ARG A 115 -5.21 -14.66 24.72
N THR A 116 -4.04 -14.97 24.21
CA THR A 116 -3.11 -13.97 23.65
C THR A 116 -3.43 -13.63 22.19
N GLY A 117 -4.23 -14.46 21.52
CA GLY A 117 -4.65 -14.26 20.14
C GLY A 117 -5.27 -12.89 19.84
N PRO A 118 -6.22 -12.39 20.64
CA PRO A 118 -6.80 -11.05 20.44
C PRO A 118 -5.78 -9.93 20.55
N CYS A 119 -4.82 -10.01 21.48
CA CYS A 119 -3.78 -8.98 21.63
C CYS A 119 -2.91 -8.88 20.37
N VAL A 120 -2.46 -10.03 19.84
CA VAL A 120 -1.69 -10.07 18.59
C VAL A 120 -2.58 -9.69 17.40
N GLY A 121 -3.86 -10.07 17.45
CA GLY A 121 -4.86 -9.68 16.44
C GLY A 121 -5.07 -8.17 16.35
N VAL A 122 -5.18 -7.47 17.47
CA VAL A 122 -5.27 -6.01 17.52
C VAL A 122 -4.02 -5.37 16.91
N LEU A 123 -2.83 -5.85 17.26
CA LEU A 123 -1.58 -5.38 16.65
C LEU A 123 -1.58 -5.60 15.13
N ASN A 124 -2.02 -6.76 14.70
CA ASN A 124 -2.14 -7.08 13.28
C ASN A 124 -3.14 -6.15 12.56
N GLY A 125 -4.27 -5.85 13.19
CA GLY A 125 -5.27 -4.90 12.69
C GLY A 125 -4.73 -3.48 12.53
N THR A 126 -3.91 -3.01 13.46
CA THR A 126 -3.24 -1.71 13.34
C THR A 126 -2.25 -1.67 12.18
N LEU A 127 -1.49 -2.74 11.96
CA LEU A 127 -0.57 -2.87 10.83
C LEU A 127 -1.32 -2.91 9.49
N TYR A 128 -2.45 -3.63 9.40
CA TYR A 128 -3.30 -3.59 8.20
C TYR A 128 -3.85 -2.19 7.94
N THR A 129 -4.30 -1.50 8.98
CA THR A 129 -4.78 -0.11 8.85
C THR A 129 -3.68 0.79 8.30
N LEU A 130 -2.46 0.67 8.81
CA LEU A 130 -1.33 1.45 8.33
C LEU A 130 -1.01 1.15 6.85
N LEU A 131 -0.97 -0.12 6.46
CA LEU A 131 -0.73 -0.53 5.07
C LEU A 131 -1.82 -0.03 4.13
N ILE A 132 -3.10 -0.15 4.53
CA ILE A 132 -4.22 0.36 3.73
C ILE A 132 -4.15 1.87 3.62
N SER A 133 -3.75 2.58 4.67
CA SER A 133 -3.56 4.03 4.63
C SER A 133 -2.44 4.43 3.67
N ILE A 134 -1.33 3.69 3.63
CA ILE A 134 -0.24 3.90 2.66
C ILE A 134 -0.74 3.71 1.22
N LEU A 135 -1.47 2.62 0.97
CA LEU A 135 -2.04 2.36 -0.36
C LEU A 135 -3.09 3.40 -0.75
N ALA A 136 -3.96 3.78 0.20
CA ALA A 136 -4.99 4.79 -0.02
C ALA A 136 -4.38 6.16 -0.34
N THR A 137 -3.26 6.53 0.29
CA THR A 137 -2.56 7.79 0.00
C THR A 137 -1.92 7.73 -1.40
N GLY A 138 -1.24 6.63 -1.74
CA GLY A 138 -0.61 6.48 -3.05
C GLY A 138 -1.61 6.49 -4.21
N VAL A 139 -2.67 5.69 -4.13
CA VAL A 139 -3.72 5.65 -5.15
C VAL A 139 -4.61 6.89 -5.08
N GLY A 140 -4.84 7.41 -3.87
CA GLY A 140 -5.66 8.57 -3.60
C GLY A 140 -5.12 9.82 -4.26
N TYR A 141 -3.81 10.01 -4.27
CA TYR A 141 -3.19 11.14 -4.96
C TYR A 141 -3.63 11.18 -6.43
N ALA A 142 -3.43 10.08 -7.16
CA ALA A 142 -3.85 10.01 -8.56
C ALA A 142 -5.37 10.19 -8.70
N SER A 143 -6.17 9.58 -7.81
CA SER A 143 -7.63 9.69 -7.91
C SER A 143 -8.15 11.11 -7.67
N VAL A 144 -7.52 11.88 -6.79
CA VAL A 144 -7.85 13.28 -6.56
C VAL A 144 -7.49 14.12 -7.79
N GLN A 145 -6.31 13.91 -8.37
CA GLN A 145 -5.86 14.64 -9.56
C GLN A 145 -6.75 14.38 -10.79
N PHE A 146 -7.26 13.15 -10.97
CA PHE A 146 -8.16 12.82 -12.07
C PHE A 146 -9.64 13.09 -11.77
N SER A 147 -10.00 13.61 -10.61
CA SER A 147 -11.38 13.92 -10.24
C SER A 147 -11.93 15.06 -11.10
N ARG A 148 -13.11 14.84 -11.66
CA ARG A 148 -13.88 15.87 -12.41
C ARG A 148 -14.94 16.57 -11.57
N GLY A 149 -14.92 16.34 -10.28
CA GLY A 149 -15.90 16.83 -9.32
C GLY A 149 -16.90 15.76 -8.89
N ALA A 150 -17.40 15.90 -7.64
CA ALA A 150 -18.18 14.88 -6.94
C ALA A 150 -19.43 14.38 -7.71
N GLU A 151 -19.98 15.18 -8.61
CA GLU A 151 -21.18 14.79 -9.40
C GLU A 151 -20.85 13.92 -10.61
N ARG A 152 -19.65 14.07 -11.18
CA ARG A 152 -19.21 13.34 -12.39
C ARG A 152 -18.34 12.13 -12.09
N ASP A 153 -17.83 12.04 -10.86
CA ASP A 153 -16.96 10.94 -10.45
C ASP A 153 -17.76 9.66 -10.19
N SER A 154 -17.18 8.52 -10.57
CA SER A 154 -17.73 7.22 -10.24
C SER A 154 -17.80 7.01 -8.72
N PHE A 155 -18.69 6.13 -8.26
CA PHE A 155 -18.82 5.82 -6.83
C PHE A 155 -17.48 5.38 -6.20
N VAL A 156 -16.70 4.58 -6.92
CA VAL A 156 -15.38 4.10 -6.48
C VAL A 156 -14.39 5.25 -6.36
N LEU A 157 -14.34 6.13 -7.34
CA LEU A 157 -13.44 7.29 -7.35
C LEU A 157 -13.77 8.25 -6.20
N ARG A 158 -15.06 8.52 -5.96
CA ARG A 158 -15.52 9.31 -4.81
C ARG A 158 -15.12 8.69 -3.47
N GLY A 159 -15.26 7.37 -3.35
CA GLY A 159 -14.85 6.64 -2.14
C GLY A 159 -13.34 6.74 -1.88
N LEU A 160 -12.53 6.56 -2.91
CA LEU A 160 -11.07 6.68 -2.82
C LEU A 160 -10.63 8.10 -2.47
N ASN A 161 -11.19 9.12 -3.14
CA ASN A 161 -10.90 10.51 -2.85
C ASN A 161 -11.24 10.87 -1.41
N ARG A 162 -12.40 10.43 -0.93
CA ARG A 162 -12.84 10.68 0.44
C ARG A 162 -11.93 10.00 1.45
N LEU A 163 -11.54 8.75 1.19
CA LEU A 163 -10.63 8.00 2.05
C LEU A 163 -9.23 8.67 2.07
N ALA A 164 -8.71 9.11 0.93
CA ALA A 164 -7.44 9.80 0.85
C ALA A 164 -7.44 11.11 1.65
N MET A 165 -8.46 11.95 1.46
CA MET A 165 -8.63 13.19 2.21
C MET A 165 -8.79 12.95 3.73
N ASP A 166 -9.51 11.89 4.10
CA ASP A 166 -9.69 11.52 5.51
C ASP A 166 -8.36 11.03 6.13
N VAL A 167 -7.56 10.25 5.41
CA VAL A 167 -6.23 9.81 5.86
C VAL A 167 -5.31 11.02 6.02
N GLU A 168 -5.32 11.95 5.07
CA GLU A 168 -4.52 13.17 5.11
C GLU A 168 -4.88 14.05 6.32
N SER A 169 -6.17 14.21 6.62
CA SER A 169 -6.65 15.02 7.74
C SER A 169 -6.57 14.32 9.11
N SER A 170 -6.37 13.00 9.14
CA SER A 170 -6.44 12.16 10.36
C SER A 170 -5.19 12.15 11.23
N GLY A 171 -4.08 12.74 10.77
CA GLY A 171 -2.78 12.63 11.42
C GLY A 171 -2.04 11.30 11.09
N LEU A 172 -2.70 10.32 10.48
CA LEU A 172 -2.07 9.14 9.89
C LEU A 172 -1.13 9.53 8.74
N SER A 173 -1.38 10.67 8.11
CA SER A 173 -0.55 11.26 7.06
C SER A 173 0.92 11.41 7.47
N LYS A 174 1.21 11.75 8.72
CA LYS A 174 2.59 11.83 9.23
C LYS A 174 3.28 10.46 9.25
N ALA A 175 2.56 9.42 9.68
CA ALA A 175 3.07 8.05 9.67
C ALA A 175 3.20 7.51 8.25
N VAL A 176 2.21 7.80 7.40
CA VAL A 176 2.20 7.40 5.98
C VAL A 176 3.31 8.12 5.21
N GLY A 177 3.53 9.41 5.44
CA GLY A 177 4.56 10.21 4.77
C GLY A 177 5.98 9.66 4.94
N ALA A 178 6.26 8.99 6.08
CA ALA A 178 7.53 8.31 6.29
C ALA A 178 7.71 7.06 5.41
N TYR A 179 6.61 6.46 4.92
CA TYR A 179 6.60 5.18 4.20
C TYR A 179 6.08 5.26 2.76
N VAL A 180 5.74 6.46 2.25
CA VAL A 180 5.20 6.61 0.90
C VAL A 180 6.10 5.88 -0.12
N PRO A 181 5.61 4.82 -0.75
CA PRO A 181 6.42 4.00 -1.66
C PRO A 181 6.61 4.68 -3.02
N ALA A 182 5.79 5.68 -3.34
CA ALA A 182 5.80 6.33 -4.64
C ALA A 182 7.09 7.15 -4.82
N THR A 183 7.70 6.98 -5.97
CA THR A 183 8.84 7.78 -6.40
C THR A 183 8.38 9.19 -6.79
N PRO A 184 9.22 10.23 -6.71
CA PRO A 184 8.89 11.57 -7.22
C PRO A 184 8.32 11.53 -8.64
N VAL A 185 8.87 10.67 -9.49
CA VAL A 185 8.41 10.44 -10.87
C VAL A 185 6.93 10.05 -10.95
N TYR A 186 6.41 9.31 -9.96
CA TYR A 186 4.99 8.96 -9.93
C TYR A 186 4.10 10.20 -9.79
N TYR A 187 4.46 11.13 -8.91
CA TYR A 187 3.73 12.37 -8.71
C TYR A 187 3.80 13.26 -9.95
N ASP A 188 5.00 13.43 -10.50
CA ASP A 188 5.23 14.24 -11.70
C ASP A 188 4.43 13.73 -12.90
N ILE A 189 4.47 12.43 -13.16
CA ILE A 189 3.69 11.82 -14.26
C ILE A 189 2.19 11.96 -14.00
N THR A 190 1.75 11.80 -12.75
CA THR A 190 0.33 11.92 -12.39
C THR A 190 -0.16 13.34 -12.62
N ASP A 191 0.61 14.35 -12.26
CA ASP A 191 0.25 15.75 -12.42
C ASP A 191 0.18 16.14 -13.91
N ILE A 192 1.17 15.73 -14.70
CA ILE A 192 1.17 15.96 -16.16
C ILE A 192 -0.01 15.26 -16.82
N ALA A 193 -0.29 14.01 -16.42
CA ALA A 193 -1.39 13.24 -16.97
C ALA A 193 -2.76 13.83 -16.58
N ALA A 194 -2.88 14.35 -15.36
CA ALA A 194 -4.10 15.02 -14.90
C ALA A 194 -4.34 16.34 -15.64
N GLU A 195 -3.31 17.15 -15.83
CA GLU A 195 -3.38 18.39 -16.61
C GLU A 195 -3.82 18.09 -18.05
N TRP A 196 -3.22 17.07 -18.67
CA TRP A 196 -3.65 16.59 -19.98
C TRP A 196 -5.13 16.18 -19.99
N PHE A 197 -5.55 15.43 -18.96
CA PHE A 197 -6.93 14.93 -18.86
C PHE A 197 -7.97 16.04 -18.67
N HIS A 198 -7.62 17.10 -17.95
CA HIS A 198 -8.53 18.21 -17.66
C HIS A 198 -8.57 19.26 -18.76
N GLN A 199 -7.53 19.37 -19.59
CA GLN A 199 -7.40 20.40 -20.62
C GLN A 199 -7.43 19.80 -22.03
N PRO A 200 -8.62 19.64 -22.65
CA PRO A 200 -8.75 19.05 -23.99
C PRO A 200 -8.03 19.87 -25.07
N LEU A 201 -7.85 21.19 -24.86
CA LEU A 201 -7.07 22.04 -25.76
C LEU A 201 -5.58 21.71 -25.74
N VAL A 202 -5.03 21.40 -24.56
CA VAL A 202 -3.64 20.96 -24.41
C VAL A 202 -3.48 19.58 -25.05
N GLN A 203 -4.42 18.67 -24.81
CA GLN A 203 -4.46 17.36 -25.45
C GLN A 203 -4.43 17.44 -26.97
N GLY A 204 -5.28 18.31 -27.55
CA GLY A 204 -5.32 18.51 -28.99
C GLY A 204 -4.04 19.11 -29.56
N ARG A 205 -3.45 20.09 -28.87
CA ARG A 205 -2.21 20.74 -29.31
C ARG A 205 -0.99 19.83 -29.21
N LEU A 206 -0.83 19.12 -28.09
CA LEU A 206 0.29 18.20 -27.89
C LEU A 206 0.19 16.98 -28.80
N GLY A 207 -1.02 16.43 -28.99
CA GLY A 207 -1.24 15.30 -29.91
C GLY A 207 -1.04 15.66 -31.37
N ALA A 208 -1.26 16.94 -31.74
CA ALA A 208 -1.02 17.44 -33.09
C ALA A 208 0.42 17.89 -33.34
N TYR A 209 1.31 17.85 -32.35
CA TYR A 209 2.71 18.26 -32.47
C TYR A 209 3.66 17.05 -32.60
N PRO A 210 3.98 16.65 -33.87
CA PRO A 210 4.76 15.45 -34.14
C PRO A 210 6.14 15.40 -33.47
N PRO A 211 6.83 16.56 -33.25
CA PRO A 211 8.15 16.56 -32.62
C PRO A 211 8.17 16.26 -31.12
N LEU A 212 7.02 16.20 -30.44
CA LEU A 212 6.98 16.00 -28.99
C LEU A 212 7.49 14.59 -28.59
N LEU A 213 7.07 13.55 -29.32
CA LEU A 213 7.47 12.18 -29.05
C LEU A 213 9.00 11.96 -29.15
N PRO A 214 9.69 12.39 -30.22
CA PRO A 214 11.14 12.28 -30.28
C PRO A 214 11.88 13.24 -29.34
N MET A 215 11.25 14.28 -28.81
CA MET A 215 11.85 15.13 -27.77
C MET A 215 11.96 14.42 -26.43
N THR A 216 10.99 13.56 -26.07
CA THR A 216 11.03 12.81 -24.81
C THR A 216 12.15 11.76 -24.77
N ASP A 217 12.61 11.30 -25.92
CA ASP A 217 13.70 10.32 -26.03
C ASP A 217 15.11 10.97 -26.03
N ARG A 218 15.19 12.29 -25.97
CA ARG A 218 16.47 13.00 -25.92
C ARG A 218 17.07 12.98 -24.51
N LYS A 219 18.36 12.62 -24.42
CA LYS A 219 19.12 12.59 -23.15
C LYS A 219 19.11 13.93 -22.42
N GLU A 220 19.05 15.05 -23.16
CA GLU A 220 18.99 16.41 -22.61
C GLU A 220 17.69 16.63 -21.79
N PHE A 221 16.59 15.97 -22.14
CA PHE A 221 15.33 16.04 -21.39
C PHE A 221 15.42 15.21 -20.10
N GLU A 222 16.09 14.07 -20.14
CA GLU A 222 16.38 13.24 -18.96
C GLU A 222 17.35 13.95 -18.00
N GLU A 223 18.35 14.61 -18.52
CA GLU A 223 19.29 15.44 -17.74
C GLU A 223 18.59 16.64 -17.10
N LEU A 224 17.67 17.31 -17.81
CA LEU A 224 16.89 18.42 -17.26
C LEU A 224 15.99 18.00 -16.11
N GLY A 225 15.40 16.80 -16.17
CA GLY A 225 14.61 16.22 -15.09
C GLY A 225 15.43 15.86 -13.84
N ASN A 226 16.72 15.62 -14.00
CA ASN A 226 17.65 15.29 -12.94
C ASN A 226 18.46 16.51 -12.42
N ASP A 227 18.28 17.68 -13.01
CA ASP A 227 18.97 18.90 -12.56
C ASP A 227 18.48 19.33 -11.18
N VAL A 228 19.41 19.45 -10.25
CA VAL A 228 19.15 19.81 -8.84
C VAL A 228 18.40 21.14 -8.73
N LYS A 229 18.68 22.11 -9.59
CA LYS A 229 18.02 23.42 -9.61
C LYS A 229 16.55 23.32 -10.01
N VAL A 230 16.22 22.45 -10.98
CA VAL A 230 14.85 22.20 -11.42
C VAL A 230 14.07 21.47 -10.31
N GLN A 231 14.73 20.58 -9.58
CA GLN A 231 14.11 19.87 -8.44
C GLN A 231 13.93 20.77 -7.21
N GLU A 232 14.83 21.73 -6.96
CA GLU A 232 14.69 22.68 -5.86
C GLU A 232 13.57 23.70 -6.13
N ASP A 233 13.42 24.17 -7.36
CA ASP A 233 12.37 25.11 -7.76
C ASP A 233 10.97 24.47 -7.62
N ARG A 234 10.85 23.18 -7.91
CA ARG A 234 9.61 22.40 -7.70
C ARG A 234 9.25 22.25 -6.21
N LYS A 235 10.23 22.12 -5.32
CA LYS A 235 9.98 22.02 -3.86
C LYS A 235 9.56 23.36 -3.24
N SER A 236 9.86 24.47 -3.88
CA SER A 236 9.48 25.81 -3.40
C SER A 236 8.04 26.21 -3.76
N VAL A 237 7.36 25.45 -4.63
CA VAL A 237 6.00 25.73 -5.13
C VAL A 237 4.94 24.88 -4.38
N VAL A 238 5.33 23.99 -3.48
CA VAL A 238 4.50 23.17 -2.60
C VAL A 238 4.62 23.69 -1.18
#